data_341117a9838829cd4ee4e2bdf100f19c
#
_entry.id   341117a9838829cd4ee4e2bdf100f19c
#
_cell.length_a   1.000
_cell.length_b   1.000
_cell.length_c   1.000
_cell.angle_alpha   90.00
_cell.angle_beta   90.00
_cell.angle_gamma   90.00
#
_symmetry.space_group_name_H-M   'P 1'
#
loop_
_entity.id
_entity.type
_entity.pdbx_description
1 polymer ?
#
loop_
_entity_poly.entity_id
_entity_poly.type
_entity_poly.pdbx_seq_one_letter_code
_entity_poly.pdbx_strand_id
1 'polypeptide(L)'
;MKPIRLLSLVLLLSLFAAAVAVAAPAKRYDLVYTWETSVQRVLAYQDKLTRTAGLPKSSQVQIVGQGRQYGLVHPARTTLAQAKKIAARQKDSLRRAGLKDVETVPAGGYHSLYHIHYGRGTNLQQLARDRARIATKLGKQAAGRLVIERIDARTHAIVYRSWTGKTATQQLAGKHRTLLRDKKLIPTVVAAAVRPTVSDTAGSVAVASPPADKRQRAVPTVTATPSPSRSMSKVKSPVVTRPGVADQGEKELPVVQEATVVPATTAGLNGDLQSFLRNQQAKGRLARNDSTALVAYDLTSNTYLASHNAQRSFQAASMIKPFVALAFFHQVDKGKLKYTVQHRQMMVRMIQHSDNEATNWFMRQVGGPARCQALLKQAYGPLVRRVNICEYIPPGGKTYRNSAQPTDYIAYLKALWQHQLPHSEEMLRVMALPGRDRIYWGTQLPKGTRVYNKTGTTAHLCGDMGIIVPPGKRQAPYIIVGIVQRPSKPKDFKHWMVSGGNVIRDFSTLVYREMQDRYNFL
;
A
#
# COMPACT_ATOMS: atom_id res chain seq x y z
N MET A 1 -30.71 12.11 75.32
CA MET A 1 -29.97 11.31 74.33
C MET A 1 -29.29 12.25 73.34
N LYS A 2 -27.98 12.13 73.21
CA LYS A 2 -27.04 13.17 72.78
C LYS A 2 -27.05 13.41 71.26
N PRO A 3 -26.86 14.65 70.76
CA PRO A 3 -26.78 14.99 69.29
C PRO A 3 -25.33 14.96 68.80
N ILE A 4 -24.65 13.80 68.89
CA ILE A 4 -23.23 13.68 68.43
C ILE A 4 -23.08 12.90 67.13
N ARG A 5 -24.15 12.27 66.57
CA ARG A 5 -24.07 11.45 65.34
C ARG A 5 -24.36 12.21 64.06
N LEU A 6 -24.83 13.45 64.11
CA LEU A 6 -25.15 14.21 62.89
C LEU A 6 -23.94 15.01 62.32
N LEU A 7 -22.99 15.39 63.23
CA LEU A 7 -21.80 16.16 62.79
C LEU A 7 -20.76 15.30 62.02
N SER A 8 -20.66 14.03 62.38
CA SER A 8 -19.71 13.10 61.68
C SER A 8 -20.13 12.71 60.27
N LEU A 9 -21.42 12.74 59.97
CA LEU A 9 -21.93 12.42 58.64
C LEU A 9 -21.77 13.58 57.66
N VAL A 10 -21.87 14.83 58.14
CA VAL A 10 -21.67 16.03 57.31
C VAL A 10 -20.19 16.25 57.01
N LEU A 11 -19.29 15.89 57.91
CA LEU A 11 -17.84 15.99 57.69
C LEU A 11 -17.31 14.91 56.73
N LEU A 12 -17.93 13.71 56.71
CA LEU A 12 -17.57 12.66 55.75
C LEU A 12 -18.09 12.95 54.33
N LEU A 13 -19.25 13.60 54.18
CA LEU A 13 -19.80 14.01 52.88
C LEU A 13 -19.07 15.21 52.28
N SER A 14 -18.50 16.10 53.12
CA SER A 14 -17.67 17.21 52.65
C SER A 14 -16.26 16.78 52.20
N LEU A 15 -15.72 15.68 52.76
CA LEU A 15 -14.44 15.10 52.31
C LEU A 15 -14.54 14.26 51.03
N PHE A 16 -15.73 13.72 50.68
CA PHE A 16 -15.94 13.03 49.42
C PHE A 16 -16.28 13.97 48.26
N ALA A 17 -16.73 15.20 48.53
CA ALA A 17 -17.00 16.20 47.49
C ALA A 17 -15.74 16.94 46.99
N ALA A 18 -14.60 16.78 47.66
CA ALA A 18 -13.33 17.46 47.32
C ALA A 18 -12.38 16.63 46.43
N ALA A 19 -12.76 15.41 45.98
CA ALA A 19 -11.84 14.49 45.31
C ALA A 19 -12.21 14.14 43.85
N VAL A 20 -13.08 14.88 43.18
CA VAL A 20 -13.26 14.78 41.74
C VAL A 20 -13.13 16.16 41.10
N ALA A 21 -11.98 16.77 41.26
CA ALA A 21 -11.53 17.76 40.32
C ALA A 21 -11.18 16.99 39.05
N VAL A 22 -12.13 16.81 38.14
CA VAL A 22 -11.85 16.38 36.76
C VAL A 22 -10.87 17.39 36.21
N ALA A 23 -9.60 17.02 36.16
CA ALA A 23 -8.56 17.84 35.57
C ALA A 23 -9.04 18.23 34.14
N ALA A 24 -9.19 19.52 33.90
CA ALA A 24 -9.59 20.02 32.59
C ALA A 24 -8.68 19.36 31.54
N PRO A 25 -9.23 18.82 30.43
CA PRO A 25 -8.45 18.10 29.45
C PRO A 25 -7.30 19.00 28.97
N ALA A 26 -6.07 18.50 29.07
CA ALA A 26 -4.87 19.25 28.72
C ALA A 26 -5.01 19.82 27.31
N LYS A 27 -4.81 21.14 27.17
CA LYS A 27 -4.89 21.83 25.86
C LYS A 27 -3.94 21.15 24.85
N ARG A 28 -4.48 20.71 23.74
CA ARG A 28 -3.74 20.12 22.63
C ARG A 28 -3.51 21.14 21.53
N TYR A 29 -2.42 20.98 20.78
CA TYR A 29 -2.00 21.92 19.75
C TYR A 29 -1.73 21.19 18.43
N ASP A 30 -2.03 21.91 17.34
CA ASP A 30 -1.80 21.50 15.97
C ASP A 30 -0.85 22.50 15.30
N LEU A 31 -0.33 22.15 14.13
CA LEU A 31 0.57 22.99 13.34
C LEU A 31 -0.16 23.49 12.09
N VAL A 32 -0.13 24.80 11.89
CA VAL A 32 -0.73 25.47 10.72
C VAL A 32 0.37 25.99 9.82
N TYR A 33 0.35 25.61 8.57
CA TYR A 33 1.34 26.03 7.58
C TYR A 33 0.93 27.28 6.80
N THR A 34 -0.36 27.48 6.62
CA THR A 34 -0.90 28.71 6.01
C THR A 34 -2.39 28.85 6.28
N TRP A 35 -2.86 30.10 6.31
CA TRP A 35 -4.26 30.49 6.19
C TRP A 35 -4.41 31.36 4.95
N GLU A 36 -5.36 31.01 4.07
CA GLU A 36 -5.60 31.70 2.81
C GLU A 36 -7.10 31.93 2.59
N THR A 37 -7.46 32.99 1.91
CA THR A 37 -8.85 33.24 1.51
C THR A 37 -9.29 32.41 0.30
N SER A 38 -8.35 31.78 -0.39
CA SER A 38 -8.59 30.93 -1.55
C SER A 38 -8.06 29.52 -1.31
N VAL A 39 -8.91 28.53 -1.52
CA VAL A 39 -8.52 27.11 -1.43
C VAL A 39 -7.47 26.74 -2.47
N GLN A 40 -7.46 27.38 -3.66
CA GLN A 40 -6.44 27.14 -4.69
C GLN A 40 -5.04 27.51 -4.20
N ARG A 41 -4.91 28.60 -3.42
CA ARG A 41 -3.63 28.99 -2.80
C ARG A 41 -3.18 27.97 -1.76
N VAL A 42 -4.13 27.44 -0.96
CA VAL A 42 -3.83 26.37 0.02
C VAL A 42 -3.38 25.10 -0.69
N LEU A 43 -4.03 24.72 -1.79
CA LEU A 43 -3.64 23.56 -2.60
C LEU A 43 -2.24 23.73 -3.22
N ALA A 44 -1.94 24.91 -3.75
CA ALA A 44 -0.61 25.23 -4.28
C ALA A 44 0.47 25.20 -3.17
N TYR A 45 0.14 25.72 -2.00
CA TYR A 45 1.03 25.68 -0.83
C TYR A 45 1.26 24.22 -0.39
N GLN A 46 0.21 23.40 -0.30
CA GLN A 46 0.30 21.98 0.05
C GLN A 46 1.18 21.22 -0.94
N ASP A 47 1.02 21.43 -2.23
CA ASP A 47 1.83 20.80 -3.26
C ASP A 47 3.32 21.10 -3.06
N LYS A 48 3.67 22.35 -2.78
CA LYS A 48 5.04 22.79 -2.48
C LYS A 48 5.56 22.20 -1.17
N LEU A 49 4.76 22.24 -0.11
CA LEU A 49 5.11 21.69 1.21
C LEU A 49 5.43 20.19 1.12
N THR A 50 4.55 19.42 0.51
CA THR A 50 4.63 17.95 0.49
C THR A 50 5.72 17.39 -0.44
N ARG A 51 6.25 18.23 -1.35
CA ARG A 51 7.41 17.91 -2.20
C ARG A 51 8.74 18.23 -1.53
N THR A 52 8.76 18.98 -0.44
CA THR A 52 9.99 19.41 0.23
C THR A 52 10.43 18.35 1.24
N ALA A 53 11.70 17.96 1.19
CA ALA A 53 12.27 17.00 2.13
C ALA A 53 12.28 17.55 3.57
N GLY A 54 11.96 16.69 4.53
CA GLY A 54 11.90 17.05 5.96
C GLY A 54 10.59 17.74 6.38
N LEU A 55 9.64 17.96 5.46
CA LEU A 55 8.32 18.51 5.75
C LEU A 55 7.22 17.43 5.67
N PRO A 56 6.02 17.66 6.25
CA PRO A 56 4.96 16.68 6.30
C PRO A 56 4.51 16.23 4.92
N LYS A 57 4.13 14.95 4.84
CA LYS A 57 3.55 14.35 3.63
C LYS A 57 2.07 14.72 3.48
N SER A 58 1.53 14.56 2.29
CA SER A 58 0.12 14.83 1.98
C SER A 58 -0.87 14.11 2.92
N SER A 59 -0.52 12.92 3.40
CA SER A 59 -1.34 12.16 4.36
C SER A 59 -1.30 12.70 5.80
N GLN A 60 -0.38 13.59 6.12
CA GLN A 60 -0.19 14.17 7.45
C GLN A 60 -0.81 15.56 7.58
N VAL A 61 -1.25 16.15 6.49
CA VAL A 61 -1.87 17.47 6.47
C VAL A 61 -3.28 17.40 5.91
N GLN A 62 -4.13 18.29 6.36
CA GLN A 62 -5.52 18.42 5.90
C GLN A 62 -5.87 19.88 5.60
N ILE A 63 -6.78 20.10 4.66
CA ILE A 63 -7.34 21.42 4.41
C ILE A 63 -8.58 21.58 5.27
N VAL A 64 -8.61 22.66 6.05
CA VAL A 64 -9.68 22.97 7.01
C VAL A 64 -10.24 24.36 6.75
N GLY A 65 -11.39 24.67 7.35
CA GLY A 65 -12.02 25.99 7.28
C GLY A 65 -12.02 26.69 8.64
N GLN A 66 -11.77 28.00 8.65
CA GLN A 66 -11.94 28.86 9.80
C GLN A 66 -12.51 30.23 9.33
N GLY A 67 -13.75 30.52 9.70
CA GLY A 67 -14.43 31.72 9.19
C GLY A 67 -14.49 31.74 7.66
N ARG A 68 -13.87 32.73 7.03
CA ARG A 68 -13.76 32.90 5.57
C ARG A 68 -12.43 32.39 5.00
N GLN A 69 -11.59 31.76 5.81
CA GLN A 69 -10.26 31.28 5.42
C GLN A 69 -10.20 29.75 5.32
N TYR A 70 -9.26 29.30 4.51
CA TYR A 70 -8.86 27.90 4.38
C TYR A 70 -7.46 27.74 4.94
N GLY A 71 -7.23 26.73 5.77
CA GLY A 71 -5.95 26.45 6.39
C GLY A 71 -5.36 25.12 5.95
N LEU A 72 -4.04 25.04 5.86
CA LEU A 72 -3.32 23.78 5.76
C LEU A 72 -2.78 23.40 7.12
N VAL A 73 -3.33 22.34 7.73
CA VAL A 73 -3.10 21.98 9.11
C VAL A 73 -2.54 20.55 9.21
N HIS A 74 -1.51 20.37 10.04
CA HIS A 74 -1.09 19.06 10.53
C HIS A 74 -1.72 18.85 11.92
N PRO A 75 -2.72 17.96 12.07
CA PRO A 75 -3.41 17.73 13.33
C PRO A 75 -2.54 16.89 14.27
N ALA A 76 -1.49 17.48 14.81
CA ALA A 76 -0.51 16.81 15.67
C ALA A 76 -1.09 16.45 17.05
N ARG A 77 -2.11 17.21 17.51
CA ARG A 77 -2.82 17.00 18.79
C ARG A 77 -1.89 16.73 19.97
N THR A 78 -0.81 17.49 20.07
CA THR A 78 0.27 17.31 21.02
C THR A 78 0.34 18.46 22.04
N THR A 79 1.29 18.43 22.99
CA THR A 79 1.53 19.55 23.91
C THR A 79 2.15 20.74 23.20
N LEU A 80 2.00 21.96 23.74
CA LEU A 80 2.59 23.17 23.16
C LEU A 80 4.12 23.05 22.97
N ALA A 81 4.80 22.48 23.97
CA ALA A 81 6.25 22.28 23.91
C ALA A 81 6.66 21.36 22.76
N GLN A 82 5.94 20.25 22.58
CA GLN A 82 6.19 19.33 21.46
C GLN A 82 5.85 19.96 20.11
N ALA A 83 4.72 20.69 20.00
CA ALA A 83 4.35 21.40 18.78
C ALA A 83 5.43 22.42 18.38
N LYS A 84 5.92 23.24 19.32
CA LYS A 84 7.04 24.18 19.10
C LYS A 84 8.32 23.47 18.67
N LYS A 85 8.64 22.32 19.27
CA LYS A 85 9.81 21.51 18.88
C LYS A 85 9.70 20.98 17.44
N ILE A 86 8.52 20.54 17.01
CA ILE A 86 8.25 20.12 15.61
C ILE A 86 8.41 21.33 14.67
N ALA A 87 7.81 22.47 15.01
CA ALA A 87 7.90 23.70 14.22
C ALA A 87 9.35 24.15 14.03
N ALA A 88 10.16 24.15 15.10
CA ALA A 88 11.57 24.53 15.06
C ALA A 88 12.39 23.61 14.14
N ARG A 89 12.14 22.29 14.16
CA ARG A 89 12.83 21.33 13.29
C ARG A 89 12.51 21.52 11.80
N GLN A 90 11.38 22.11 11.47
CA GLN A 90 10.95 22.31 10.08
C GLN A 90 11.35 23.67 9.51
N LYS A 91 11.79 24.60 10.36
CA LYS A 91 12.06 25.99 10.00
C LYS A 91 13.02 26.15 8.80
N ASP A 92 14.14 25.46 8.81
CA ASP A 92 15.12 25.57 7.72
C ASP A 92 14.64 24.94 6.41
N SER A 93 13.88 23.85 6.49
CA SER A 93 13.27 23.22 5.31
C SER A 93 12.18 24.12 4.70
N LEU A 94 11.37 24.79 5.53
CA LEU A 94 10.37 25.75 5.09
C LEU A 94 11.03 26.96 4.41
N ARG A 95 12.08 27.52 5.02
CA ARG A 95 12.84 28.64 4.45
C ARG A 95 13.43 28.30 3.08
N ARG A 96 14.11 27.14 2.97
CA ARG A 96 14.67 26.67 1.69
C ARG A 96 13.58 26.46 0.62
N ALA A 97 12.39 26.07 1.02
CA ALA A 97 11.23 25.94 0.14
C ALA A 97 10.57 27.30 -0.19
N GLY A 98 11.01 28.42 0.39
CA GLY A 98 10.34 29.71 0.27
C GLY A 98 8.90 29.66 0.80
N LEU A 99 8.69 28.93 1.91
CA LEU A 99 7.43 28.83 2.63
C LEU A 99 7.54 29.60 3.95
N LYS A 100 6.39 30.05 4.47
CA LYS A 100 6.32 30.74 5.76
C LYS A 100 6.61 29.78 6.91
N ASP A 101 7.02 30.34 8.06
CA ASP A 101 7.16 29.57 9.30
C ASP A 101 5.78 28.99 9.73
N VAL A 102 5.82 27.81 10.35
CA VAL A 102 4.63 27.14 10.82
C VAL A 102 4.16 27.70 12.17
N GLU A 103 2.86 27.90 12.31
CA GLU A 103 2.23 28.36 13.55
C GLU A 103 1.73 27.19 14.38
N THR A 104 1.81 27.32 15.70
CA THR A 104 1.21 26.38 16.65
C THR A 104 -0.11 26.94 17.17
N VAL A 105 -1.22 26.26 16.91
CA VAL A 105 -2.56 26.71 17.31
C VAL A 105 -3.23 25.68 18.22
N PRO A 106 -4.13 26.10 19.13
CA PRO A 106 -4.95 25.15 19.87
C PRO A 106 -5.76 24.25 18.95
N ALA A 107 -5.76 22.96 19.20
CA ALA A 107 -6.52 21.99 18.41
C ALA A 107 -8.03 22.26 18.51
N GLY A 108 -8.72 22.20 17.36
CA GLY A 108 -10.18 22.36 17.31
C GLY A 108 -10.70 23.77 16.99
N GLY A 109 -9.82 24.77 16.79
CA GLY A 109 -10.21 26.12 16.36
C GLY A 109 -10.67 26.21 14.89
N TYR A 110 -10.88 25.08 14.20
CA TYR A 110 -11.24 24.99 12.79
C TYR A 110 -12.23 23.83 12.56
N HIS A 111 -12.87 23.80 11.41
CA HIS A 111 -13.81 22.75 11.03
C HIS A 111 -13.39 22.00 9.76
N SER A 112 -13.78 20.73 9.69
CA SER A 112 -13.58 19.91 8.48
C SER A 112 -14.41 20.44 7.32
N LEU A 113 -13.87 20.36 6.12
CA LEU A 113 -14.55 20.68 4.87
C LEU A 113 -15.13 19.42 4.24
N TYR A 114 -16.14 19.58 3.39
CA TYR A 114 -16.88 18.49 2.77
C TYR A 114 -17.07 18.72 1.28
N HIS A 115 -17.25 17.60 0.55
CA HIS A 115 -17.55 17.54 -0.87
C HIS A 115 -18.82 16.72 -1.12
N ILE A 116 -19.35 16.82 -2.33
CA ILE A 116 -20.48 16.01 -2.77
C ILE A 116 -19.98 14.98 -3.78
N HIS A 117 -20.20 13.71 -3.50
CA HIS A 117 -19.95 12.60 -4.41
C HIS A 117 -21.27 12.16 -5.07
N TYR A 118 -21.26 11.85 -6.37
CA TYR A 118 -22.46 11.47 -7.10
C TYR A 118 -22.48 10.00 -7.48
N GLY A 119 -21.44 9.51 -8.09
CA GLY A 119 -21.31 8.13 -8.50
C GLY A 119 -19.90 7.63 -8.29
N ARG A 120 -19.76 6.32 -8.12
CA ARG A 120 -18.46 5.64 -8.04
C ARG A 120 -18.42 4.54 -9.08
N GLY A 121 -17.27 4.31 -9.66
CA GLY A 121 -17.09 3.23 -10.63
C GLY A 121 -15.64 3.05 -11.05
N THR A 122 -15.42 2.01 -11.82
CA THR A 122 -14.11 1.65 -12.39
C THR A 122 -13.98 2.09 -13.83
N ASN A 123 -15.10 2.35 -14.50
CA ASN A 123 -15.13 2.78 -15.90
C ASN A 123 -15.09 4.31 -16.00
N LEU A 124 -13.91 4.84 -16.36
CA LEU A 124 -13.65 6.28 -16.47
C LEU A 124 -14.49 6.93 -17.57
N GLN A 125 -14.73 6.24 -18.70
CA GLN A 125 -15.55 6.80 -19.79
C GLN A 125 -17.01 6.97 -19.37
N GLN A 126 -17.56 6.01 -18.61
CA GLN A 126 -18.89 6.14 -18.06
C GLN A 126 -18.98 7.29 -17.05
N LEU A 127 -17.99 7.40 -16.15
CA LEU A 127 -17.93 8.50 -15.18
C LEU A 127 -17.77 9.87 -15.87
N ALA A 128 -17.01 9.96 -16.96
CA ALA A 128 -16.89 11.19 -17.75
C ALA A 128 -18.24 11.61 -18.39
N ARG A 129 -18.99 10.64 -18.97
CA ARG A 129 -20.34 10.90 -19.50
C ARG A 129 -21.31 11.35 -18.40
N ASP A 130 -21.29 10.67 -17.25
CA ASP A 130 -22.14 11.02 -16.11
C ASP A 130 -21.76 12.39 -15.53
N ARG A 131 -20.47 12.72 -15.44
CA ARG A 131 -20.02 14.06 -15.04
C ARG A 131 -20.52 15.15 -15.99
N ALA A 132 -20.42 14.92 -17.30
CA ALA A 132 -20.92 15.88 -18.30
C ALA A 132 -22.44 16.08 -18.16
N ARG A 133 -23.20 15.00 -17.96
CA ARG A 133 -24.65 15.06 -17.73
C ARG A 133 -24.99 15.82 -16.44
N ILE A 134 -24.25 15.61 -15.35
CA ILE A 134 -24.40 16.36 -14.10
C ILE A 134 -24.08 17.84 -14.35
N ALA A 135 -22.98 18.15 -15.03
CA ALA A 135 -22.55 19.51 -15.34
C ALA A 135 -23.62 20.29 -16.12
N THR A 136 -24.23 19.66 -17.13
CA THR A 136 -25.33 20.26 -17.92
C THR A 136 -26.51 20.61 -17.03
N LYS A 137 -26.92 19.71 -16.13
CA LYS A 137 -28.07 19.94 -15.24
C LYS A 137 -27.82 20.95 -14.12
N LEU A 138 -26.57 21.01 -13.60
CA LEU A 138 -26.19 21.94 -12.54
C LEU A 138 -25.73 23.31 -13.05
N GLY A 139 -25.48 23.45 -14.36
CA GLY A 139 -25.10 24.70 -15.01
C GLY A 139 -23.58 24.99 -15.02
N LYS A 140 -23.18 26.00 -15.81
CA LYS A 140 -21.77 26.33 -16.11
C LYS A 140 -20.89 26.57 -14.86
N GLN A 141 -21.42 27.24 -13.83
CA GLN A 141 -20.66 27.47 -12.59
C GLN A 141 -20.34 26.21 -11.81
N ALA A 142 -21.26 25.22 -11.87
CA ALA A 142 -21.04 23.92 -11.21
C ALA A 142 -20.07 23.04 -11.99
N ALA A 143 -20.00 23.16 -13.30
CA ALA A 143 -19.13 22.39 -14.18
C ALA A 143 -17.64 22.49 -13.78
N GLY A 144 -17.16 23.70 -13.46
CA GLY A 144 -15.78 23.93 -13.04
C GLY A 144 -15.40 23.35 -11.65
N ARG A 145 -16.41 22.91 -10.87
CA ARG A 145 -16.20 22.27 -9.56
C ARG A 145 -16.39 20.76 -9.60
N LEU A 146 -16.84 20.21 -10.72
CA LEU A 146 -17.03 18.79 -10.94
C LEU A 146 -15.75 18.16 -11.49
N VAL A 147 -15.18 17.25 -10.74
CA VAL A 147 -13.96 16.52 -11.10
C VAL A 147 -14.18 15.03 -10.93
N ILE A 148 -13.37 14.21 -11.58
CA ILE A 148 -13.27 12.79 -11.31
C ILE A 148 -12.06 12.59 -10.43
N GLU A 149 -12.28 12.11 -9.20
CA GLU A 149 -11.23 11.82 -8.23
C GLU A 149 -11.03 10.32 -8.09
N ARG A 150 -9.79 9.91 -7.94
CA ARG A 150 -9.47 8.53 -7.58
C ARG A 150 -9.72 8.31 -6.10
N ILE A 151 -10.64 7.40 -5.77
CA ILE A 151 -11.00 7.05 -4.39
C ILE A 151 -10.07 5.97 -3.84
N ASP A 152 -9.81 4.96 -4.67
CA ASP A 152 -8.85 3.88 -4.40
C ASP A 152 -8.18 3.44 -5.72
N ALA A 153 -7.53 2.28 -5.73
CA ALA A 153 -6.77 1.81 -6.89
C ALA A 153 -7.56 1.64 -8.18
N ARG A 154 -8.84 1.30 -8.06
CA ARG A 154 -9.71 0.93 -9.20
C ARG A 154 -10.94 1.80 -9.28
N THR A 155 -11.31 2.43 -8.16
CA THR A 155 -12.55 3.16 -8.03
C THR A 155 -12.30 4.64 -8.15
N HIS A 156 -13.08 5.29 -8.97
CA HIS A 156 -13.15 6.74 -9.12
C HIS A 156 -14.52 7.23 -8.70
N ALA A 157 -14.62 8.48 -8.33
CA ALA A 157 -15.90 9.12 -8.04
C ALA A 157 -16.01 10.46 -8.76
N ILE A 158 -17.22 10.81 -9.14
CA ILE A 158 -17.55 12.16 -9.58
C ILE A 158 -17.74 13.00 -8.33
N VAL A 159 -16.93 14.04 -8.18
CA VAL A 159 -16.87 14.88 -6.98
C VAL A 159 -17.14 16.33 -7.34
N TYR A 160 -18.10 16.92 -6.65
CA TYR A 160 -18.27 18.38 -6.65
C TYR A 160 -17.50 18.94 -5.45
N ARG A 161 -16.46 19.70 -5.72
CA ARG A 161 -15.59 20.31 -4.72
C ARG A 161 -16.25 21.53 -4.11
N SER A 162 -17.06 21.33 -3.05
CA SER A 162 -17.76 22.42 -2.36
C SER A 162 -16.84 23.22 -1.45
N TRP A 163 -15.88 22.59 -0.77
CA TRP A 163 -14.99 23.20 0.20
C TRP A 163 -15.74 23.99 1.28
N THR A 164 -16.84 23.44 1.80
CA THR A 164 -17.68 24.06 2.81
C THR A 164 -17.91 23.12 4.00
N GLY A 165 -18.40 23.67 5.12
CA GLY A 165 -18.77 22.86 6.29
C GLY A 165 -19.89 21.85 5.98
N LYS A 166 -20.06 20.87 6.86
CA LYS A 166 -20.97 19.74 6.66
C LYS A 166 -22.39 20.16 6.34
N THR A 167 -22.98 21.05 7.13
CA THR A 167 -24.37 21.52 6.97
C THR A 167 -24.59 22.21 5.63
N ALA A 168 -23.71 23.14 5.25
CA ALA A 168 -23.79 23.83 3.97
C ALA A 168 -23.67 22.86 2.79
N THR A 169 -22.78 21.87 2.89
CA THR A 169 -22.62 20.83 1.86
C THR A 169 -23.86 19.91 1.79
N GLN A 170 -24.50 19.60 2.91
CA GLN A 170 -25.76 18.83 2.95
C GLN A 170 -26.92 19.58 2.27
N GLN A 171 -27.06 20.87 2.55
CA GLN A 171 -28.07 21.70 1.90
C GLN A 171 -27.84 21.78 0.39
N LEU A 172 -26.59 21.94 -0.04
CA LEU A 172 -26.23 21.95 -1.46
C LEU A 172 -26.49 20.59 -2.12
N ALA A 173 -26.17 19.48 -1.45
CA ALA A 173 -26.45 18.13 -1.95
C ALA A 173 -27.97 17.89 -2.10
N GLY A 174 -28.77 18.41 -1.18
CA GLY A 174 -30.24 18.42 -1.30
C GLY A 174 -30.74 19.13 -2.57
N LYS A 175 -30.24 20.34 -2.82
CA LYS A 175 -30.55 21.11 -4.05
C LYS A 175 -30.13 20.33 -5.30
N HIS A 176 -28.93 19.75 -5.32
CA HIS A 176 -28.45 18.96 -6.45
C HIS A 176 -29.31 17.70 -6.69
N ARG A 177 -29.76 17.03 -5.63
CA ARG A 177 -30.68 15.89 -5.73
C ARG A 177 -31.99 16.25 -6.44
N THR A 178 -32.58 17.37 -6.08
CA THR A 178 -33.81 17.89 -6.71
C THR A 178 -33.60 18.22 -8.18
N LEU A 179 -32.46 18.82 -8.56
CA LEU A 179 -32.12 19.18 -9.94
C LEU A 179 -31.81 17.96 -10.82
N LEU A 180 -31.08 16.99 -10.28
CA LEU A 180 -30.65 15.82 -11.06
C LEU A 180 -31.80 14.87 -11.35
N ARG A 181 -32.69 14.62 -10.38
CA ARG A 181 -33.82 13.66 -10.45
C ARG A 181 -33.41 12.28 -10.98
N ASP A 182 -32.19 11.86 -10.64
CA ASP A 182 -31.60 10.61 -11.14
C ASP A 182 -31.35 9.65 -9.98
N LYS A 183 -31.99 8.47 -10.02
CA LYS A 183 -31.85 7.45 -8.98
C LYS A 183 -30.45 6.81 -8.91
N LYS A 184 -29.66 6.92 -9.97
CA LYS A 184 -28.30 6.36 -10.04
C LYS A 184 -27.23 7.35 -9.60
N LEU A 185 -27.51 8.65 -9.63
CA LEU A 185 -26.56 9.73 -9.31
C LEU A 185 -26.97 10.44 -8.01
N ILE A 186 -27.01 9.68 -6.91
CA ILE A 186 -27.43 10.20 -5.61
C ILE A 186 -26.29 11.01 -4.98
N PRO A 187 -26.48 12.33 -4.74
CA PRO A 187 -25.49 13.16 -4.07
C PRO A 187 -25.28 12.69 -2.63
N THR A 188 -24.04 12.35 -2.26
CA THR A 188 -23.62 11.98 -0.91
C THR A 188 -22.57 12.95 -0.39
N VAL A 189 -22.66 13.33 0.89
CA VAL A 189 -21.71 14.26 1.53
C VAL A 189 -20.57 13.46 2.14
N VAL A 190 -19.35 13.79 1.74
CA VAL A 190 -18.12 13.10 2.15
C VAL A 190 -17.12 14.12 2.65
N ALA A 191 -16.36 13.81 3.71
CA ALA A 191 -15.30 14.68 4.18
C ALA A 191 -14.28 14.92 3.05
N ALA A 192 -13.90 16.18 2.88
CA ALA A 192 -12.93 16.57 1.87
C ALA A 192 -11.57 15.93 2.18
N ALA A 193 -11.04 15.20 1.21
CA ALA A 193 -9.68 14.70 1.23
C ALA A 193 -8.99 15.18 -0.04
N VAL A 194 -7.73 15.55 0.06
CA VAL A 194 -6.96 15.90 -1.14
C VAL A 194 -6.63 14.61 -1.87
N ARG A 195 -7.30 14.40 -2.99
CA ARG A 195 -7.17 13.22 -3.84
C ARG A 195 -6.72 13.62 -5.24
N PRO A 196 -5.93 12.77 -5.93
CA PRO A 196 -5.55 13.01 -7.31
C PRO A 196 -6.79 13.09 -8.21
N THR A 197 -6.86 14.14 -9.02
CA THR A 197 -7.84 14.23 -10.11
C THR A 197 -7.34 13.46 -11.31
N VAL A 198 -8.25 12.85 -12.03
CA VAL A 198 -7.98 12.27 -13.34
C VAL A 198 -8.34 13.32 -14.38
N SER A 199 -7.36 13.73 -15.19
CA SER A 199 -7.61 14.67 -16.30
C SER A 199 -8.42 14.00 -17.41
N ASP A 200 -9.35 14.75 -18.01
CA ASP A 200 -10.20 14.29 -19.11
C ASP A 200 -9.43 13.91 -20.38
N THR A 201 -8.17 14.32 -20.48
CA THR A 201 -7.28 14.04 -21.62
C THR A 201 -6.85 12.59 -21.74
N ALA A 202 -7.13 11.74 -20.75
CA ALA A 202 -6.94 10.29 -20.86
C ALA A 202 -8.08 9.58 -21.64
N GLY A 203 -9.03 10.32 -22.20
CA GLY A 203 -10.22 9.81 -22.87
C GLY A 203 -10.58 10.46 -24.21
N SER A 204 -9.77 11.38 -24.75
CA SER A 204 -10.01 11.88 -26.10
C SER A 204 -9.36 10.95 -27.16
N VAL A 205 -9.91 9.77 -27.30
CA VAL A 205 -9.91 9.12 -28.64
C VAL A 205 -11.03 9.83 -29.40
N ALA A 206 -10.64 10.51 -30.47
CA ALA A 206 -11.53 11.21 -31.38
C ALA A 206 -12.76 10.33 -31.70
N VAL A 207 -13.94 10.88 -31.45
CA VAL A 207 -15.19 10.33 -32.01
C VAL A 207 -15.10 10.55 -33.50
N ALA A 208 -14.67 9.55 -34.23
CA ALA A 208 -14.83 9.49 -35.67
C ALA A 208 -16.34 9.44 -35.96
N SER A 209 -16.81 10.42 -36.69
CA SER A 209 -18.16 10.47 -37.27
C SER A 209 -18.44 9.19 -38.07
N PRO A 210 -19.68 8.68 -38.10
CA PRO A 210 -19.98 7.47 -38.85
C PRO A 210 -19.75 7.70 -40.34
N PRO A 211 -19.11 6.75 -41.05
CA PRO A 211 -18.98 6.86 -42.49
C PRO A 211 -20.32 6.63 -43.17
N ALA A 212 -20.65 7.53 -44.08
CA ALA A 212 -21.73 7.38 -45.03
C ALA A 212 -21.52 6.14 -45.91
N ASP A 213 -22.56 5.36 -46.03
CA ASP A 213 -22.72 4.21 -46.91
C ASP A 213 -22.42 4.57 -48.38
N LYS A 214 -21.43 3.93 -48.99
CA LYS A 214 -21.40 3.70 -50.44
C LYS A 214 -20.74 2.37 -50.77
N ARG A 215 -21.54 1.57 -51.42
CA ARG A 215 -21.28 0.26 -52.00
C ARG A 215 -20.21 0.23 -53.09
N GLN A 216 -19.66 -0.97 -53.29
CA GLN A 216 -19.06 -1.60 -54.46
C GLN A 216 -17.54 -1.39 -54.68
N ARG A 217 -16.72 -2.40 -54.86
CA ARG A 217 -16.64 -3.57 -55.69
C ARG A 217 -15.20 -4.15 -55.67
N ALA A 218 -15.12 -5.47 -55.66
CA ALA A 218 -14.12 -6.33 -56.34
C ALA A 218 -12.67 -6.45 -55.80
N VAL A 219 -12.37 -7.67 -55.43
CA VAL A 219 -11.09 -8.42 -55.29
C VAL A 219 -10.28 -8.40 -56.61
N PRO A 220 -8.93 -8.48 -56.61
CA PRO A 220 -8.36 -9.82 -56.72
C PRO A 220 -7.16 -10.14 -55.85
N THR A 221 -7.11 -11.40 -55.49
CA THR A 221 -6.06 -12.25 -54.98
C THR A 221 -4.79 -12.22 -55.83
N VAL A 222 -3.60 -12.15 -55.25
CA VAL A 222 -2.39 -12.70 -55.83
C VAL A 222 -1.56 -13.41 -54.75
N THR A 223 -1.25 -14.60 -55.09
CA THR A 223 -0.57 -15.73 -54.48
C THR A 223 0.86 -15.47 -54.02
N ALA A 224 1.22 -16.24 -53.01
CA ALA A 224 2.56 -16.45 -52.46
C ALA A 224 3.51 -17.17 -53.42
N THR A 225 4.79 -17.05 -53.25
CA THR A 225 5.76 -18.17 -53.16
C THR A 225 7.17 -17.69 -52.75
N PRO A 226 8.04 -18.59 -52.26
CA PRO A 226 9.03 -18.33 -51.24
C PRO A 226 10.50 -18.41 -51.66
N SER A 227 11.37 -17.92 -50.76
CA SER A 227 12.79 -18.28 -50.53
C SER A 227 13.84 -18.16 -51.65
N PRO A 228 15.13 -17.94 -51.38
CA PRO A 228 15.96 -18.87 -50.61
C PRO A 228 17.01 -18.25 -49.65
N SER A 229 17.45 -19.12 -48.76
CA SER A 229 18.61 -19.06 -47.88
C SER A 229 19.95 -18.79 -48.59
N ARG A 230 20.83 -18.03 -47.95
CA ARG A 230 22.27 -18.14 -48.17
C ARG A 230 23.09 -17.91 -46.89
N SER A 231 24.03 -18.78 -46.73
CA SER A 231 24.93 -19.07 -45.65
C SER A 231 26.09 -18.08 -45.49
N MET A 232 26.54 -18.02 -44.25
CA MET A 232 27.91 -17.84 -43.70
C MET A 232 28.90 -16.88 -44.37
N SER A 233 29.44 -15.97 -43.58
CA SER A 233 30.90 -15.92 -43.40
C SER A 233 31.30 -15.17 -42.10
N LYS A 234 32.29 -15.73 -41.45
CA LYS A 234 33.00 -15.24 -40.25
C LYS A 234 33.77 -13.98 -40.60
N VAL A 235 33.65 -12.95 -39.77
CA VAL A 235 34.67 -11.88 -39.73
C VAL A 235 35.10 -11.66 -38.27
N LYS A 236 36.42 -11.71 -38.09
CA LYS A 236 37.17 -11.54 -36.84
C LYS A 236 37.07 -10.09 -36.32
N SER A 237 36.96 -9.95 -35.01
CA SER A 237 37.04 -8.69 -34.25
C SER A 237 38.48 -8.16 -34.25
N PRO A 238 38.66 -6.84 -34.21
CA PRO A 238 39.91 -6.25 -33.67
C PRO A 238 39.71 -5.84 -32.20
N VAL A 239 40.72 -6.18 -31.42
CA VAL A 239 40.94 -5.76 -30.02
C VAL A 239 41.26 -4.28 -30.02
N VAL A 240 40.48 -3.47 -29.28
CA VAL A 240 40.84 -2.09 -28.93
C VAL A 240 41.07 -2.03 -27.41
N THR A 241 42.30 -1.84 -27.04
CA THR A 241 42.79 -1.49 -25.69
C THR A 241 42.27 -0.11 -25.30
N ARG A 242 41.61 0.02 -24.14
CA ARG A 242 41.28 1.30 -23.48
C ARG A 242 42.22 1.57 -22.32
N PRO A 243 42.64 2.85 -22.09
CA PRO A 243 43.46 3.24 -20.95
C PRO A 243 42.61 3.22 -19.67
N GLY A 244 43.33 2.96 -18.55
CA GLY A 244 42.75 2.79 -17.23
C GLY A 244 42.00 4.02 -16.71
N VAL A 245 40.84 3.77 -16.10
CA VAL A 245 40.14 4.69 -15.24
C VAL A 245 40.29 4.17 -13.81
N ALA A 246 40.76 5.07 -12.93
CA ALA A 246 41.05 4.83 -11.53
C ALA A 246 39.81 4.23 -10.81
N ASP A 247 40.10 3.19 -10.06
CA ASP A 247 39.23 2.50 -9.10
C ASP A 247 38.80 3.48 -8.00
N GLN A 248 37.53 3.89 -8.02
CA GLN A 248 36.88 4.53 -6.87
C GLN A 248 36.16 3.45 -6.09
N GLY A 249 36.71 3.13 -4.92
CA GLY A 249 36.29 2.13 -3.95
C GLY A 249 34.85 1.66 -4.01
N GLU A 250 34.65 0.40 -4.34
CA GLU A 250 33.40 -0.33 -4.09
C GLU A 250 33.09 -0.24 -2.60
N LYS A 251 31.99 0.46 -2.24
CA LYS A 251 31.38 0.25 -0.94
C LYS A 251 30.94 -1.19 -0.86
N GLU A 252 31.64 -2.00 -0.09
CA GLU A 252 31.23 -3.36 0.24
C GLU A 252 29.79 -3.33 0.75
N LEU A 253 28.92 -4.07 0.07
CA LEU A 253 27.57 -4.36 0.56
C LEU A 253 27.73 -5.11 1.89
N PRO A 254 26.98 -4.75 2.95
CA PRO A 254 27.05 -5.46 4.20
C PRO A 254 26.86 -6.96 3.95
N VAL A 255 27.78 -7.77 4.47
CA VAL A 255 27.70 -9.24 4.41
C VAL A 255 26.37 -9.64 5.06
N VAL A 256 25.41 -10.01 4.23
CA VAL A 256 24.14 -10.53 4.71
C VAL A 256 24.45 -11.88 5.35
N GLN A 257 24.41 -11.92 6.69
CA GLN A 257 24.58 -13.16 7.43
C GLN A 257 23.61 -14.22 6.90
N GLU A 258 24.13 -15.37 6.54
CA GLU A 258 23.33 -16.51 6.06
C GLU A 258 22.19 -16.78 7.04
N ALA A 259 20.96 -16.85 6.50
CA ALA A 259 19.88 -17.43 7.25
C ALA A 259 20.29 -18.88 7.55
N THR A 260 20.61 -19.15 8.82
CA THR A 260 21.06 -20.45 9.30
C THR A 260 20.18 -21.54 8.70
N VAL A 261 20.79 -22.61 8.21
CA VAL A 261 20.12 -23.83 7.75
C VAL A 261 18.98 -24.13 8.73
N VAL A 262 17.77 -24.31 8.21
CA VAL A 262 16.59 -24.63 9.04
C VAL A 262 16.92 -25.84 9.90
N PRO A 263 17.11 -25.72 11.23
CA PRO A 263 17.38 -26.87 12.06
C PRO A 263 16.16 -27.81 12.03
N ALA A 264 16.39 -29.10 11.90
CA ALA A 264 15.32 -30.10 11.87
C ALA A 264 14.55 -30.22 13.21
N THR A 265 15.08 -29.64 14.28
CA THR A 265 14.52 -29.76 15.64
C THR A 265 14.79 -28.50 16.46
N THR A 266 13.77 -27.69 16.63
CA THR A 266 13.70 -26.77 17.77
C THR A 266 12.29 -26.81 18.34
N ALA A 267 12.20 -26.83 19.67
CA ALA A 267 10.97 -26.71 20.41
C ALA A 267 10.22 -25.44 19.96
N GLY A 268 9.17 -25.60 19.20
CA GLY A 268 8.35 -24.56 18.64
C GLY A 268 7.08 -25.18 18.07
N LEU A 269 6.35 -24.45 17.27
CA LEU A 269 5.07 -24.86 16.70
C LEU A 269 5.13 -26.08 15.75
N ASN A 270 6.33 -26.62 15.41
CA ASN A 270 6.44 -27.71 14.42
C ASN A 270 5.70 -28.99 14.84
N GLY A 271 5.65 -29.32 16.13
CA GLY A 271 4.86 -30.45 16.66
C GLY A 271 3.36 -30.23 16.46
N ASP A 272 2.89 -29.02 16.67
CA ASP A 272 1.48 -28.67 16.57
C ASP A 272 1.01 -28.49 15.11
N LEU A 273 1.95 -28.22 14.17
CA LEU A 273 1.61 -28.01 12.76
C LEU A 273 0.98 -29.22 12.10
N GLN A 274 1.40 -30.42 12.42
CA GLN A 274 0.80 -31.65 11.86
C GLN A 274 -0.64 -31.81 12.35
N SER A 275 -0.88 -31.56 13.63
CA SER A 275 -2.22 -31.56 14.21
C SER A 275 -3.08 -30.42 13.65
N PHE A 276 -2.50 -29.24 13.47
CA PHE A 276 -3.13 -28.11 12.82
C PHE A 276 -3.58 -28.46 11.38
N LEU A 277 -2.70 -29.03 10.56
CA LEU A 277 -3.01 -29.40 9.18
C LEU A 277 -4.11 -30.47 9.11
N ARG A 278 -4.05 -31.52 9.96
CA ARG A 278 -5.12 -32.50 10.07
C ARG A 278 -6.46 -31.88 10.43
N ASN A 279 -6.47 -30.91 11.36
CA ASN A 279 -7.68 -30.19 11.74
C ASN A 279 -8.24 -29.36 10.57
N GLN A 280 -7.37 -28.68 9.78
CA GLN A 280 -7.82 -27.94 8.59
C GLN A 280 -8.38 -28.87 7.50
N GLN A 281 -7.83 -30.07 7.36
CA GLN A 281 -8.38 -31.11 6.47
C GLN A 281 -9.74 -31.63 6.98
N ALA A 282 -9.86 -31.93 8.27
CA ALA A 282 -11.12 -32.37 8.88
C ALA A 282 -12.23 -31.30 8.74
N LYS A 283 -11.88 -30.02 8.78
CA LYS A 283 -12.79 -28.89 8.51
C LYS A 283 -13.11 -28.69 7.02
N GLY A 284 -12.61 -29.53 6.12
CA GLY A 284 -12.80 -29.41 4.67
C GLY A 284 -12.11 -28.19 4.02
N ARG A 285 -11.21 -27.51 4.74
CA ARG A 285 -10.53 -26.32 4.24
C ARG A 285 -9.30 -26.64 3.38
N LEU A 286 -8.70 -27.79 3.60
CA LEU A 286 -7.60 -28.36 2.81
C LEU A 286 -8.03 -29.70 2.23
N ALA A 287 -7.79 -29.90 0.94
CA ALA A 287 -7.89 -31.23 0.31
C ALA A 287 -6.59 -32.01 0.52
N ARG A 288 -6.65 -33.35 0.41
CA ARG A 288 -5.47 -34.21 0.55
C ARG A 288 -4.35 -33.91 -0.44
N ASN A 289 -4.68 -33.40 -1.64
CA ASN A 289 -3.74 -33.03 -2.69
C ASN A 289 -3.32 -31.56 -2.65
N ASP A 290 -3.80 -30.77 -1.68
CA ASP A 290 -3.31 -29.40 -1.49
C ASP A 290 -1.90 -29.44 -0.90
N SER A 291 -0.99 -28.70 -1.50
CA SER A 291 0.35 -28.45 -0.99
C SER A 291 0.35 -27.19 -0.15
N THR A 292 0.88 -27.25 1.05
CA THR A 292 0.92 -26.10 1.97
C THR A 292 2.35 -25.75 2.35
N ALA A 293 2.63 -24.46 2.56
CA ALA A 293 3.77 -24.01 3.33
C ALA A 293 3.29 -23.07 4.44
N LEU A 294 3.72 -23.34 5.65
CA LEU A 294 3.42 -22.58 6.86
C LEU A 294 4.74 -22.33 7.59
N VAL A 295 5.27 -21.12 7.42
CA VAL A 295 6.59 -20.76 7.96
C VAL A 295 6.46 -19.48 8.78
N ALA A 296 7.04 -19.50 9.97
CA ALA A 296 7.14 -18.36 10.84
C ALA A 296 8.56 -18.18 11.37
N TYR A 297 9.00 -16.96 11.49
CA TYR A 297 10.34 -16.59 11.92
C TYR A 297 10.30 -15.43 12.92
N ASP A 298 10.86 -15.62 14.08
CA ASP A 298 10.99 -14.61 15.12
C ASP A 298 12.20 -13.71 14.81
N LEU A 299 11.95 -12.43 14.54
CA LEU A 299 12.99 -11.45 14.24
C LEU A 299 13.77 -11.00 15.48
N THR A 300 13.24 -11.23 16.68
CA THR A 300 13.88 -10.85 17.94
C THR A 300 14.93 -11.90 18.36
N SER A 301 14.55 -13.18 18.35
CA SER A 301 15.47 -14.28 18.67
C SER A 301 16.24 -14.80 17.46
N ASN A 302 15.91 -14.38 16.25
CA ASN A 302 16.45 -14.86 14.98
C ASN A 302 16.28 -16.37 14.78
N THR A 303 15.13 -16.94 15.18
CA THR A 303 14.84 -18.37 15.10
C THR A 303 13.56 -18.66 14.32
N TYR A 304 13.50 -19.85 13.70
CA TYR A 304 12.26 -20.36 13.13
C TYR A 304 11.31 -20.84 14.25
N LEU A 305 10.06 -20.38 14.20
CA LEU A 305 8.96 -20.86 15.05
C LEU A 305 8.23 -22.03 14.40
N ALA A 306 8.13 -21.99 13.07
CA ALA A 306 7.48 -22.99 12.26
C ALA A 306 8.18 -23.07 10.89
N SER A 307 8.35 -24.29 10.34
CA SER A 307 9.13 -24.50 9.11
C SER A 307 8.54 -25.56 8.16
N HIS A 308 7.20 -25.73 8.15
CA HIS A 308 6.54 -26.69 7.29
C HIS A 308 6.72 -26.33 5.80
N ASN A 309 7.34 -27.23 5.03
CA ASN A 309 7.67 -27.08 3.61
C ASN A 309 8.45 -25.78 3.27
N ALA A 310 9.28 -25.33 4.20
CA ALA A 310 10.02 -24.07 4.08
C ALA A 310 10.95 -24.01 2.85
N GLN A 311 11.48 -25.15 2.41
CA GLN A 311 12.40 -25.28 1.27
C GLN A 311 11.74 -25.81 0.00
N ARG A 312 10.41 -26.03 0.01
CA ARG A 312 9.68 -26.43 -1.18
C ARG A 312 9.43 -25.23 -2.08
N SER A 313 9.63 -25.39 -3.39
CA SER A 313 9.31 -24.36 -4.37
C SER A 313 7.80 -24.31 -4.65
N PHE A 314 7.24 -23.10 -4.68
CA PHE A 314 5.85 -22.82 -4.99
C PHE A 314 5.76 -21.77 -6.09
N GLN A 315 4.62 -21.71 -6.79
CA GLN A 315 4.33 -20.56 -7.61
C GLN A 315 4.42 -19.28 -6.77
N ALA A 316 5.11 -18.27 -7.26
CA ALA A 316 5.26 -17.04 -6.48
C ALA A 316 4.01 -16.15 -6.56
N ALA A 317 3.23 -16.27 -7.63
CA ALA A 317 2.11 -15.36 -7.87
C ALA A 317 2.55 -13.90 -7.70
N SER A 318 1.73 -13.07 -7.05
CA SER A 318 2.09 -11.68 -6.77
C SER A 318 3.08 -11.49 -5.62
N MET A 319 3.48 -12.53 -4.91
CA MET A 319 4.55 -12.47 -3.92
C MET A 319 5.95 -12.30 -4.57
N ILE A 320 6.06 -12.44 -5.88
CA ILE A 320 7.28 -12.11 -6.65
C ILE A 320 7.55 -10.60 -6.73
N LYS A 321 6.54 -9.74 -6.55
CA LYS A 321 6.60 -8.30 -6.81
C LYS A 321 7.61 -7.54 -5.94
N PRO A 322 7.79 -7.86 -4.65
CA PRO A 322 8.85 -7.28 -3.84
C PRO A 322 10.26 -7.56 -4.39
N PHE A 323 10.50 -8.71 -5.00
CA PHE A 323 11.79 -9.00 -5.65
C PHE A 323 11.99 -8.18 -6.94
N VAL A 324 10.92 -7.96 -7.72
CA VAL A 324 10.97 -7.03 -8.86
C VAL A 324 11.27 -5.62 -8.40
N ALA A 325 10.68 -5.17 -7.27
CA ALA A 325 10.99 -3.89 -6.65
C ALA A 325 12.46 -3.80 -6.21
N LEU A 326 12.99 -4.87 -5.61
CA LEU A 326 14.40 -4.93 -5.21
C LEU A 326 15.33 -4.79 -6.41
N ALA A 327 15.07 -5.48 -7.52
CA ALA A 327 15.85 -5.36 -8.74
C ALA A 327 15.83 -3.92 -9.30
N PHE A 328 14.68 -3.25 -9.26
CA PHE A 328 14.54 -1.86 -9.65
C PHE A 328 15.30 -0.92 -8.70
N PHE A 329 15.13 -1.07 -7.39
CA PHE A 329 15.80 -0.23 -6.40
C PHE A 329 17.32 -0.44 -6.39
N HIS A 330 17.79 -1.63 -6.71
CA HIS A 330 19.22 -1.86 -6.94
C HIS A 330 19.77 -0.99 -8.09
N GLN A 331 19.03 -0.86 -9.19
CA GLN A 331 19.43 0.02 -10.29
C GLN A 331 19.37 1.51 -9.92
N VAL A 332 18.43 1.90 -9.05
CA VAL A 332 18.36 3.26 -8.51
C VAL A 332 19.56 3.56 -7.61
N ASP A 333 19.91 2.63 -6.72
CA ASP A 333 21.04 2.74 -5.80
C ASP A 333 22.39 2.85 -6.56
N LYS A 334 22.54 2.10 -7.66
CA LYS A 334 23.69 2.19 -8.57
C LYS A 334 23.66 3.41 -9.52
N GLY A 335 22.71 4.35 -9.34
CA GLY A 335 22.58 5.55 -10.16
C GLY A 335 22.13 5.32 -11.61
N LYS A 336 21.79 4.07 -11.99
CA LYS A 336 21.39 3.71 -13.36
C LYS A 336 19.93 4.06 -13.66
N LEU A 337 19.09 4.15 -12.64
CA LEU A 337 17.70 4.58 -12.74
C LEU A 337 17.40 5.66 -11.69
N LYS A 338 16.34 6.43 -11.89
CA LYS A 338 15.87 7.46 -10.94
C LYS A 338 14.55 7.03 -10.32
N TYR A 339 14.38 7.23 -9.01
CA TYR A 339 13.10 7.02 -8.34
C TYR A 339 12.28 8.32 -8.33
N THR A 340 11.43 8.49 -9.32
CA THR A 340 10.59 9.68 -9.54
C THR A 340 9.21 9.54 -8.89
N VAL A 341 8.40 10.60 -8.93
CA VAL A 341 6.99 10.58 -8.50
C VAL A 341 6.18 9.52 -9.24
N GLN A 342 6.42 9.35 -10.56
CA GLN A 342 5.77 8.31 -11.36
C GLN A 342 6.13 6.91 -10.84
N HIS A 343 7.41 6.66 -10.55
CA HIS A 343 7.86 5.38 -9.99
C HIS A 343 7.19 5.10 -8.64
N ARG A 344 7.05 6.12 -7.77
CA ARG A 344 6.36 5.98 -6.49
C ARG A 344 4.88 5.59 -6.66
N GLN A 345 4.18 6.20 -7.60
CA GLN A 345 2.79 5.85 -7.92
C GLN A 345 2.68 4.41 -8.46
N MET A 346 3.57 4.05 -9.38
CA MET A 346 3.62 2.70 -9.94
C MET A 346 4.02 1.66 -8.89
N MET A 347 4.88 2.00 -7.93
CA MET A 347 5.26 1.12 -6.81
C MET A 347 4.05 0.81 -5.92
N VAL A 348 3.24 1.82 -5.59
CA VAL A 348 1.98 1.63 -4.86
C VAL A 348 1.02 0.73 -5.66
N ARG A 349 0.85 0.97 -6.97
CA ARG A 349 0.04 0.09 -7.83
C ARG A 349 0.53 -1.35 -7.79
N MET A 350 1.84 -1.57 -7.92
CA MET A 350 2.44 -2.90 -7.94
C MET A 350 2.29 -3.63 -6.61
N ILE A 351 2.60 -2.99 -5.49
CA ILE A 351 2.68 -3.65 -4.19
C ILE A 351 1.33 -3.66 -3.48
N GLN A 352 0.70 -2.49 -3.25
CA GLN A 352 -0.58 -2.39 -2.53
C GLN A 352 -1.73 -2.98 -3.35
N HIS A 353 -1.84 -2.59 -4.62
CA HIS A 353 -2.97 -2.98 -5.47
C HIS A 353 -2.68 -4.23 -6.30
N SER A 354 -1.47 -4.76 -6.20
CA SER A 354 -1.04 -5.96 -6.92
C SER A 354 -1.22 -5.87 -8.44
N ASP A 355 -1.07 -4.66 -9.00
CA ASP A 355 -1.25 -4.37 -10.42
C ASP A 355 -0.17 -5.08 -11.25
N ASN A 356 -0.60 -5.87 -12.25
CA ASN A 356 0.30 -6.65 -13.09
C ASN A 356 1.01 -5.78 -14.14
N GLU A 357 0.33 -4.77 -14.68
CA GLU A 357 0.95 -3.86 -15.65
C GLU A 357 2.02 -2.99 -14.98
N ALA A 358 1.79 -2.54 -13.75
CA ALA A 358 2.82 -1.87 -12.98
C ALA A 358 4.03 -2.78 -12.73
N THR A 359 3.81 -4.08 -12.48
CA THR A 359 4.89 -5.05 -12.32
C THR A 359 5.70 -5.21 -13.61
N ASN A 360 5.02 -5.44 -14.73
CA ASN A 360 5.64 -5.56 -16.05
C ASN A 360 6.38 -4.28 -16.44
N TRP A 361 5.83 -3.13 -16.09
CA TRP A 361 6.47 -1.83 -16.30
C TRP A 361 7.81 -1.74 -15.56
N PHE A 362 7.87 -2.13 -14.26
CA PHE A 362 9.13 -2.17 -13.52
C PHE A 362 10.11 -3.19 -14.10
N MET A 363 9.64 -4.39 -14.48
CA MET A 363 10.50 -5.37 -15.15
C MET A 363 11.11 -4.78 -16.44
N ARG A 364 10.34 -4.05 -17.25
CA ARG A 364 10.85 -3.37 -18.47
C ARG A 364 11.90 -2.30 -18.13
N GLN A 365 11.72 -1.51 -17.07
CA GLN A 365 12.71 -0.51 -16.63
C GLN A 365 14.05 -1.16 -16.27
N VAL A 366 14.04 -2.37 -15.74
CA VAL A 366 15.25 -3.13 -15.36
C VAL A 366 15.88 -3.84 -16.58
N GLY A 367 15.14 -4.01 -17.67
CA GLY A 367 15.58 -4.74 -18.88
C GLY A 367 14.96 -6.14 -19.03
N GLY A 368 13.80 -6.39 -18.40
CA GLY A 368 13.02 -7.61 -18.53
C GLY A 368 13.22 -8.62 -17.39
N PRO A 369 12.42 -9.72 -17.38
CA PRO A 369 12.46 -10.75 -16.34
C PRO A 369 13.84 -11.37 -16.17
N ALA A 370 14.49 -11.76 -17.24
CA ALA A 370 15.82 -12.37 -17.22
C ALA A 370 16.87 -11.42 -16.60
N ARG A 371 16.78 -10.12 -16.89
CA ARG A 371 17.71 -9.13 -16.31
C ARG A 371 17.40 -8.90 -14.82
N CYS A 372 16.12 -8.86 -14.42
CA CYS A 372 15.75 -8.83 -13.01
C CYS A 372 16.37 -10.03 -12.25
N GLN A 373 16.22 -11.23 -12.80
CA GLN A 373 16.76 -12.46 -12.23
C GLN A 373 18.29 -12.42 -12.11
N ALA A 374 18.98 -12.01 -13.16
CA ALA A 374 20.45 -11.94 -13.18
C ALA A 374 20.97 -10.94 -12.14
N LEU A 375 20.38 -9.74 -12.07
CA LEU A 375 20.74 -8.71 -11.08
C LEU A 375 20.53 -9.21 -9.66
N LEU A 376 19.41 -9.85 -9.37
CA LEU A 376 19.12 -10.36 -8.05
C LEU A 376 20.10 -11.47 -7.65
N LYS A 377 20.41 -12.40 -8.53
CA LYS A 377 21.39 -13.46 -8.26
C LYS A 377 22.78 -12.89 -8.02
N GLN A 378 23.20 -11.93 -8.82
CA GLN A 378 24.52 -11.32 -8.71
C GLN A 378 24.67 -10.52 -7.40
N ALA A 379 23.68 -9.67 -7.06
CA ALA A 379 23.79 -8.74 -5.96
C ALA A 379 23.27 -9.31 -4.62
N TYR A 380 22.35 -10.27 -4.65
CA TYR A 380 21.64 -10.76 -3.47
C TYR A 380 21.51 -12.28 -3.45
N GLY A 381 22.45 -13.00 -4.05
CA GLY A 381 22.42 -14.47 -4.17
C GLY A 381 21.97 -15.23 -2.92
N PRO A 382 22.54 -14.95 -1.73
CA PRO A 382 22.12 -15.58 -0.48
C PRO A 382 20.64 -15.39 -0.10
N LEU A 383 20.04 -14.24 -0.48
CA LEU A 383 18.63 -13.89 -0.17
C LEU A 383 17.63 -14.48 -1.19
N VAL A 384 18.09 -14.83 -2.38
CA VAL A 384 17.21 -15.18 -3.53
C VAL A 384 17.60 -16.54 -4.13
N ARG A 385 18.04 -17.47 -3.30
CA ARG A 385 18.64 -18.75 -3.72
C ARG A 385 17.78 -19.51 -4.73
N ARG A 386 16.47 -19.54 -4.54
CA ARG A 386 15.50 -20.28 -5.32
C ARG A 386 14.42 -19.38 -5.95
N VAL A 387 14.53 -18.07 -5.81
CA VAL A 387 13.68 -17.13 -6.54
C VAL A 387 13.94 -17.31 -8.03
N ASN A 388 12.87 -17.45 -8.80
CA ASN A 388 12.89 -17.55 -10.25
C ASN A 388 11.93 -16.53 -10.87
N ILE A 389 12.49 -15.48 -11.48
CA ILE A 389 11.77 -14.49 -12.28
C ILE A 389 12.06 -14.79 -13.74
N CYS A 390 11.19 -15.53 -14.41
CA CYS A 390 11.43 -16.01 -15.78
C CYS A 390 10.41 -15.52 -16.81
N GLU A 391 9.36 -14.81 -16.36
CA GLU A 391 8.31 -14.34 -17.27
C GLU A 391 7.74 -13.00 -16.82
N TYR A 392 7.27 -12.20 -17.79
CA TYR A 392 6.31 -11.14 -17.52
C TYR A 392 4.99 -11.74 -17.02
N ILE A 393 4.21 -10.95 -16.26
CA ILE A 393 2.88 -11.40 -15.85
C ILE A 393 1.94 -11.22 -17.06
N PRO A 394 1.42 -12.31 -17.64
CA PRO A 394 0.58 -12.24 -18.83
C PRO A 394 -0.79 -11.62 -18.54
N PRO A 395 -1.54 -11.20 -19.57
CA PRO A 395 -2.91 -10.75 -19.44
C PRO A 395 -3.78 -11.76 -18.67
N GLY A 396 -4.65 -11.27 -17.79
CA GLY A 396 -5.46 -12.12 -16.91
C GLY A 396 -4.70 -12.74 -15.73
N GLY A 397 -3.41 -12.42 -15.55
CA GLY A 397 -2.62 -12.80 -14.38
C GLY A 397 -2.26 -14.30 -14.33
N LYS A 398 -2.26 -15.00 -15.45
CA LYS A 398 -1.94 -16.44 -15.55
C LYS A 398 -0.43 -16.67 -15.44
N THR A 399 0.21 -16.17 -14.35
CA THR A 399 1.65 -16.34 -14.09
C THR A 399 1.85 -17.56 -13.20
N TYR A 400 2.42 -18.61 -13.75
CA TYR A 400 2.60 -19.88 -13.06
C TYR A 400 4.08 -20.33 -13.01
N ARG A 401 4.96 -19.70 -13.77
CA ARG A 401 6.36 -20.06 -13.92
C ARG A 401 7.28 -19.32 -12.96
N ASN A 402 6.93 -18.07 -12.60
CA ASN A 402 7.65 -17.37 -11.55
C ASN A 402 7.46 -18.12 -10.22
N SER A 403 8.54 -18.46 -9.54
CA SER A 403 8.52 -19.29 -8.33
C SER A 403 9.49 -18.81 -7.26
N ALA A 404 9.26 -19.21 -6.02
CA ALA A 404 10.15 -18.98 -4.89
C ALA A 404 9.91 -20.03 -3.80
N GLN A 405 10.86 -20.14 -2.88
CA GLN A 405 10.69 -20.90 -1.65
C GLN A 405 10.26 -19.98 -0.50
N PRO A 406 9.52 -20.49 0.51
CA PRO A 406 9.23 -19.73 1.73
C PRO A 406 10.49 -19.16 2.41
N THR A 407 11.59 -19.88 2.40
CA THR A 407 12.89 -19.40 2.92
C THR A 407 13.41 -18.16 2.20
N ASP A 408 13.18 -18.00 0.88
CA ASP A 408 13.54 -16.79 0.16
C ASP A 408 12.73 -15.58 0.64
N TYR A 409 11.44 -15.77 0.94
CA TYR A 409 10.60 -14.70 1.49
C TYR A 409 11.03 -14.33 2.91
N ILE A 410 11.38 -15.32 3.76
CA ILE A 410 11.92 -15.05 5.10
C ILE A 410 13.21 -14.24 5.00
N ALA A 411 14.17 -14.66 4.17
CA ALA A 411 15.44 -13.98 3.99
C ALA A 411 15.24 -12.53 3.49
N TYR A 412 14.39 -12.34 2.48
CA TYR A 412 14.06 -11.01 1.94
C TYR A 412 13.41 -10.10 3.00
N LEU A 413 12.39 -10.59 3.72
CA LEU A 413 11.66 -9.80 4.72
C LEU A 413 12.53 -9.48 5.94
N LYS A 414 13.42 -10.40 6.35
CA LYS A 414 14.42 -10.16 7.40
C LYS A 414 15.37 -9.04 6.98
N ALA A 415 15.99 -9.13 5.80
CA ALA A 415 16.91 -8.10 5.30
C ALA A 415 16.20 -6.76 5.09
N LEU A 416 14.94 -6.78 4.64
CA LEU A 416 14.10 -5.58 4.50
C LEU A 416 13.85 -4.91 5.86
N TRP A 417 13.49 -5.69 6.88
CA TRP A 417 13.25 -5.21 8.25
C TRP A 417 14.50 -4.62 8.88
N GLN A 418 15.64 -5.23 8.63
CA GLN A 418 16.96 -4.80 9.10
C GLN A 418 17.54 -3.64 8.29
N HIS A 419 16.81 -3.09 7.31
CA HIS A 419 17.26 -1.99 6.43
C HIS A 419 18.53 -2.31 5.62
N GLN A 420 18.80 -3.57 5.34
CA GLN A 420 19.96 -4.03 4.56
C GLN A 420 19.74 -3.99 3.04
N LEU A 421 18.52 -3.69 2.60
CA LEU A 421 18.17 -3.59 1.18
C LEU A 421 18.03 -2.13 0.75
N PRO A 422 18.35 -1.78 -0.51
CA PRO A 422 18.15 -0.44 -1.01
C PRO A 422 16.67 -0.03 -0.92
N HIS A 423 16.44 1.19 -0.48
CA HIS A 423 15.09 1.75 -0.30
C HIS A 423 14.16 0.94 0.63
N SER A 424 14.71 0.29 1.66
CA SER A 424 13.95 -0.51 2.64
C SER A 424 12.80 0.27 3.27
N GLU A 425 13.00 1.53 3.67
CA GLU A 425 11.93 2.36 4.25
C GLU A 425 10.75 2.54 3.29
N GLU A 426 11.05 2.80 2.02
CA GLU A 426 10.00 2.98 1.01
C GLU A 426 9.26 1.66 0.75
N MET A 427 9.95 0.53 0.71
CA MET A 427 9.32 -0.78 0.58
C MET A 427 8.44 -1.11 1.80
N LEU A 428 8.94 -0.92 3.01
CA LEU A 428 8.14 -1.07 4.23
C LEU A 428 6.92 -0.14 4.21
N ARG A 429 7.11 1.13 3.82
CA ARG A 429 6.00 2.08 3.69
C ARG A 429 4.92 1.58 2.73
N VAL A 430 5.30 1.04 1.58
CA VAL A 430 4.33 0.60 0.56
C VAL A 430 3.68 -0.72 0.96
N MET A 431 4.42 -1.63 1.60
CA MET A 431 3.89 -2.90 2.11
C MET A 431 2.95 -2.71 3.32
N ALA A 432 3.08 -1.59 4.05
CA ALA A 432 2.18 -1.25 5.17
C ALA A 432 0.89 -0.54 4.75
N LEU A 433 0.71 -0.22 3.46
CA LEU A 433 -0.51 0.42 3.00
C LEU A 433 -1.72 -0.52 3.15
N PRO A 434 -2.88 0.02 3.56
CA PRO A 434 -4.07 -0.80 3.82
C PRO A 434 -4.45 -1.68 2.64
N GLY A 435 -4.68 -2.96 2.91
CA GLY A 435 -5.11 -3.95 1.93
C GLY A 435 -5.87 -5.09 2.60
N ARG A 436 -6.44 -5.98 1.80
CA ARG A 436 -7.00 -7.24 2.30
C ARG A 436 -5.91 -8.29 2.31
N ASP A 437 -5.30 -8.48 3.46
CA ASP A 437 -4.32 -9.52 3.70
C ASP A 437 -4.97 -10.81 4.23
N ARG A 438 -4.12 -11.83 4.47
CA ARG A 438 -4.52 -13.13 5.05
C ARG A 438 -3.77 -13.43 6.35
N ILE A 439 -2.97 -12.49 6.85
CA ILE A 439 -2.14 -12.68 8.04
C ILE A 439 -2.56 -11.78 9.21
N TYR A 440 -3.45 -10.82 8.99
CA TYR A 440 -4.03 -9.96 10.02
C TYR A 440 -5.54 -9.82 9.90
N TRP A 441 -6.04 -9.46 8.70
CA TRP A 441 -7.46 -9.19 8.52
C TRP A 441 -8.31 -10.46 8.71
N GLY A 442 -9.23 -10.43 9.71
CA GLY A 442 -10.05 -11.58 10.08
C GLY A 442 -9.34 -12.63 10.94
N THR A 443 -8.21 -12.27 11.56
CA THR A 443 -7.53 -13.05 12.61
C THR A 443 -7.92 -12.58 14.00
N GLN A 444 -7.40 -13.23 15.05
CA GLN A 444 -7.54 -12.82 16.45
C GLN A 444 -6.41 -11.88 16.93
N LEU A 445 -5.58 -11.37 16.03
CA LEU A 445 -4.51 -10.45 16.37
C LEU A 445 -5.10 -9.11 16.86
N PRO A 446 -4.49 -8.46 17.87
CA PRO A 446 -5.04 -7.27 18.50
C PRO A 446 -5.07 -6.07 17.55
N LYS A 447 -6.05 -5.19 17.78
CA LYS A 447 -6.12 -3.90 17.09
C LYS A 447 -4.85 -3.09 17.34
N GLY A 448 -4.34 -2.44 16.30
CA GLY A 448 -3.07 -1.69 16.37
C GLY A 448 -1.84 -2.50 15.94
N THR A 449 -1.98 -3.80 15.64
CA THR A 449 -0.94 -4.57 14.99
C THR A 449 -0.56 -3.93 13.65
N ARG A 450 0.73 -3.70 13.44
CA ARG A 450 1.26 -3.22 12.15
C ARG A 450 1.62 -4.41 11.27
N VAL A 451 1.27 -4.32 10.00
CA VAL A 451 1.48 -5.39 9.02
C VAL A 451 2.14 -4.84 7.77
N TYR A 452 3.17 -5.51 7.30
CA TYR A 452 3.91 -5.20 6.08
C TYR A 452 3.85 -6.43 5.19
N ASN A 453 2.93 -6.50 4.22
CA ASN A 453 2.68 -7.75 3.54
C ASN A 453 2.57 -7.66 2.02
N LYS A 454 2.63 -8.84 1.40
CA LYS A 454 2.27 -9.02 0.00
C LYS A 454 1.51 -10.33 -0.21
N THR A 455 0.27 -10.21 -0.64
CA THR A 455 -0.56 -11.36 -1.03
C THR A 455 -0.18 -11.93 -2.38
N GLY A 456 -0.38 -13.22 -2.57
CA GLY A 456 -0.28 -13.93 -3.85
C GLY A 456 -1.55 -14.69 -4.18
N THR A 457 -2.01 -14.60 -5.43
CA THR A 457 -3.20 -15.34 -5.91
C THR A 457 -3.02 -15.72 -7.37
N THR A 458 -3.20 -17.00 -7.69
CA THR A 458 -3.40 -17.52 -9.04
C THR A 458 -4.63 -18.43 -9.05
N ALA A 459 -4.94 -19.07 -10.18
CA ALA A 459 -5.98 -20.09 -10.21
C ALA A 459 -5.64 -21.32 -9.33
N HIS A 460 -4.38 -21.47 -8.93
CA HIS A 460 -3.85 -22.63 -8.21
C HIS A 460 -3.22 -22.29 -6.87
N LEU A 461 -3.06 -21.00 -6.52
CA LEU A 461 -2.36 -20.57 -5.31
C LEU A 461 -3.10 -19.48 -4.57
N CYS A 462 -3.21 -19.69 -3.25
CA CYS A 462 -3.60 -18.72 -2.23
C CYS A 462 -2.43 -18.52 -1.27
N GLY A 463 -1.81 -17.35 -1.24
CA GLY A 463 -0.65 -17.11 -0.39
C GLY A 463 -0.60 -15.68 0.17
N ASP A 464 0.13 -15.52 1.26
CA ASP A 464 0.51 -14.24 1.84
C ASP A 464 1.86 -14.36 2.54
N MET A 465 2.64 -13.30 2.53
CA MET A 465 3.89 -13.22 3.26
C MET A 465 4.07 -11.82 3.83
N GLY A 466 4.57 -11.71 5.06
CA GLY A 466 4.74 -10.40 5.65
C GLY A 466 5.38 -10.39 7.02
N ILE A 467 5.66 -9.16 7.48
CA ILE A 467 6.16 -8.87 8.82
C ILE A 467 4.98 -8.39 9.66
N ILE A 468 4.83 -8.94 10.84
CA ILE A 468 3.83 -8.57 11.83
C ILE A 468 4.53 -7.95 13.02
N VAL A 469 4.05 -6.80 13.47
CA VAL A 469 4.55 -6.11 14.65
C VAL A 469 3.38 -5.89 15.60
N PRO A 470 3.27 -6.72 16.66
CA PRO A 470 2.24 -6.57 17.67
C PRO A 470 2.30 -5.20 18.35
N PRO A 471 1.16 -4.66 18.85
CA PRO A 471 1.17 -3.45 19.67
C PRO A 471 1.76 -3.75 21.04
N GLY A 472 2.19 -2.71 21.75
CA GLY A 472 2.68 -2.81 23.13
C GLY A 472 4.08 -2.21 23.30
N LYS A 473 4.57 -2.19 24.55
CA LYS A 473 5.89 -1.64 24.89
C LYS A 473 7.03 -2.54 24.41
N ARG A 474 6.87 -3.85 24.50
CA ARG A 474 7.81 -4.85 23.97
C ARG A 474 7.36 -5.25 22.58
N GLN A 475 7.89 -4.58 21.56
CA GLN A 475 7.65 -4.96 20.18
C GLN A 475 8.55 -6.14 19.83
N ALA A 476 7.99 -7.32 19.63
CA ALA A 476 8.70 -8.47 19.08
C ALA A 476 8.16 -8.77 17.67
N PRO A 477 8.77 -8.21 16.63
CA PRO A 477 8.36 -8.43 15.26
C PRO A 477 8.66 -9.86 14.82
N TYR A 478 7.81 -10.40 13.96
CA TYR A 478 7.99 -11.71 13.37
C TYR A 478 7.52 -11.77 11.92
N ILE A 479 7.98 -12.74 11.18
CA ILE A 479 7.63 -12.97 9.78
C ILE A 479 6.71 -14.18 9.69
N ILE A 480 5.70 -14.07 8.82
CA ILE A 480 4.82 -15.18 8.42
C ILE A 480 4.86 -15.35 6.91
N VAL A 481 4.92 -16.61 6.46
CA VAL A 481 4.67 -17.03 5.09
C VAL A 481 3.65 -18.15 5.11
N GLY A 482 2.48 -17.92 4.53
CA GLY A 482 1.41 -18.90 4.40
C GLY A 482 1.07 -19.12 2.93
N ILE A 483 1.13 -20.36 2.47
CA ILE A 483 0.82 -20.76 1.08
C ILE A 483 -0.05 -22.01 1.09
N VAL A 484 -1.13 -21.97 0.29
CA VAL A 484 -1.94 -23.13 -0.08
C VAL A 484 -1.95 -23.20 -1.61
N GLN A 485 -1.43 -24.28 -2.18
CA GLN A 485 -1.35 -24.49 -3.62
C GLN A 485 -1.99 -25.82 -4.01
N ARG A 486 -2.78 -25.80 -5.06
CA ARG A 486 -3.49 -26.96 -5.62
C ARG A 486 -2.97 -27.31 -7.01
N PRO A 487 -2.83 -28.61 -7.37
CA PRO A 487 -2.33 -29.00 -8.69
C PRO A 487 -3.25 -28.55 -9.83
N SER A 488 -4.57 -28.58 -9.63
CA SER A 488 -5.57 -28.20 -10.62
C SER A 488 -6.46 -27.06 -10.15
N LYS A 489 -7.03 -26.29 -11.08
CA LYS A 489 -7.99 -25.23 -10.75
C LYS A 489 -9.20 -25.82 -10.04
N PRO A 490 -9.58 -25.34 -8.85
CA PRO A 490 -10.76 -25.83 -8.13
C PRO A 490 -12.05 -25.50 -8.88
N LYS A 491 -13.06 -26.40 -8.80
CA LYS A 491 -14.39 -26.16 -9.39
C LYS A 491 -15.01 -24.89 -8.83
N ASP A 492 -15.06 -24.73 -7.51
CA ASP A 492 -15.44 -23.50 -6.83
C ASP A 492 -14.17 -22.76 -6.36
N PHE A 493 -13.69 -21.89 -7.23
CA PHE A 493 -12.51 -21.06 -6.97
C PHE A 493 -12.73 -20.08 -5.81
N LYS A 494 -13.94 -19.50 -5.70
CA LYS A 494 -14.24 -18.51 -4.65
C LYS A 494 -14.22 -19.16 -3.26
N HIS A 495 -14.89 -20.29 -3.13
CA HIS A 495 -14.92 -21.05 -1.88
C HIS A 495 -13.51 -21.51 -1.49
N TRP A 496 -12.75 -22.07 -2.43
CA TRP A 496 -11.38 -22.50 -2.18
C TRP A 496 -10.46 -21.38 -1.73
N MET A 497 -10.56 -20.18 -2.36
CA MET A 497 -9.78 -19.01 -1.96
C MET A 497 -10.10 -18.54 -0.55
N VAL A 498 -11.37 -18.59 -0.14
CA VAL A 498 -11.79 -18.27 1.22
C VAL A 498 -11.23 -19.30 2.20
N SER A 499 -11.37 -20.58 1.88
CA SER A 499 -10.86 -21.69 2.71
C SER A 499 -9.36 -21.63 2.89
N GLY A 500 -8.58 -21.49 1.82
CA GLY A 500 -7.12 -21.34 1.88
C GLY A 500 -6.70 -20.07 2.64
N GLY A 501 -7.42 -18.97 2.47
CA GLY A 501 -7.22 -17.76 3.24
C GLY A 501 -7.46 -17.96 4.74
N ASN A 502 -8.46 -18.75 5.12
CA ASN A 502 -8.76 -19.06 6.52
C ASN A 502 -7.69 -19.99 7.15
N VAL A 503 -7.11 -20.91 6.37
CA VAL A 503 -5.95 -21.71 6.84
C VAL A 503 -4.79 -20.78 7.22
N ILE A 504 -4.47 -19.77 6.38
CA ILE A 504 -3.40 -18.82 6.65
C ILE A 504 -3.73 -17.95 7.87
N ARG A 505 -4.99 -17.51 8.05
CA ARG A 505 -5.45 -16.73 9.21
C ARG A 505 -5.35 -17.50 10.50
N ASP A 506 -5.80 -18.77 10.50
CA ASP A 506 -5.72 -19.62 11.68
C ASP A 506 -4.25 -19.88 12.06
N PHE A 507 -3.38 -20.08 11.05
CA PHE A 507 -1.93 -20.20 11.28
C PHE A 507 -1.33 -18.91 11.86
N SER A 508 -1.70 -17.75 11.33
CA SER A 508 -1.25 -16.47 11.88
C SER A 508 -1.69 -16.27 13.32
N THR A 509 -2.91 -16.68 13.66
CA THR A 509 -3.40 -16.66 15.04
C THR A 509 -2.60 -17.58 15.96
N LEU A 510 -2.26 -18.79 15.48
CA LEU A 510 -1.43 -19.74 16.21
C LEU A 510 -0.03 -19.16 16.50
N VAL A 511 0.63 -18.61 15.49
CA VAL A 511 1.94 -17.94 15.63
C VAL A 511 1.87 -16.76 16.58
N TYR A 512 0.80 -15.94 16.50
CA TYR A 512 0.65 -14.79 17.41
C TYR A 512 0.57 -15.25 18.88
N ARG A 513 -0.16 -16.32 19.19
CA ARG A 513 -0.24 -16.87 20.56
C ARG A 513 1.13 -17.32 21.05
N GLU A 514 1.88 -18.07 20.24
CA GLU A 514 3.26 -18.48 20.58
C GLU A 514 4.15 -17.26 20.86
N MET A 515 4.06 -16.21 20.04
CA MET A 515 4.81 -14.97 20.25
C MET A 515 4.36 -14.24 21.52
N GLN A 516 3.06 -14.26 21.82
CA GLN A 516 2.51 -13.68 23.04
C GLN A 516 3.04 -14.39 24.29
N ASP A 517 3.07 -15.72 24.26
CA ASP A 517 3.59 -16.54 25.37
C ASP A 517 5.09 -16.30 25.61
N ARG A 518 5.88 -16.13 24.52
CA ARG A 518 7.32 -15.85 24.59
C ARG A 518 7.65 -14.44 25.11
N TYR A 519 6.90 -13.44 24.70
CA TYR A 519 7.29 -12.04 24.91
C TYR A 519 6.35 -11.25 25.80
N ASN A 520 5.24 -11.83 26.22
CA ASN A 520 4.24 -11.20 27.09
C ASN A 520 3.90 -9.77 26.60
N PHE A 521 3.18 -9.64 25.52
CA PHE A 521 2.84 -8.35 24.87
C PHE A 521 1.85 -7.48 25.64
N LEU A 522 1.34 -7.95 26.79
CA LEU A 522 0.35 -7.23 27.61
C LEU A 522 0.99 -6.12 28.46
#